data_ea82912f0ddad956a18e9f3244d0410a
#
_entry.id   ea82912f0ddad956a18e9f3244d0410a
#
_cell.length_a   1.000
_cell.length_b   1.000
_cell.length_c   1.000
_cell.angle_alpha   90.00
_cell.angle_beta   90.00
_cell.angle_gamma   90.00
#
_symmetry.space_group_name_H-M   'P 1'
#
loop_
_entity.id
_entity.type
_entity.pdbx_description
1 polymer ?
#
loop_
_entity_poly.entity_id
_entity_poly.type
_entity_poly.pdbx_seq_one_letter_code
_entity_poly.pdbx_strand_id
1 'polypeptide(L)'
;VLTYDYRGIGLSKPSKMRGFKASMRIWGTQDYKALSEYIMTNFKNHHKFCLGHSVGALILGMNEDSQIFEKFVFVGTQDAFIGHLPLSVRPMALLGFGIAVPVTSSLLGYFPAHWFGLGESLPKGSAYDWRKLILNRKSTGKLFAQIEKDHSKSLHQEALVIYAERS
;
A
#
# COMPACT_ATOMS: atom_id res chain seq x y z
N VAL A 1 0.26 18.68 -10.59
CA VAL A 1 0.47 17.43 -9.85
C VAL A 1 -0.62 17.32 -8.80
N LEU A 2 -1.26 16.15 -8.72
CA LEU A 2 -2.25 15.82 -7.70
C LEU A 2 -1.65 14.75 -6.78
N THR A 3 -1.66 15.00 -5.47
CA THR A 3 -1.28 14.04 -4.42
C THR A 3 -2.41 13.91 -3.42
N TYR A 4 -2.50 12.78 -2.74
CA TYR A 4 -3.50 12.55 -1.70
C TYR A 4 -2.97 11.65 -0.60
N ASP A 5 -3.56 11.76 0.56
CA ASP A 5 -3.28 10.88 1.70
C ASP A 5 -4.35 9.79 1.80
N TYR A 6 -3.93 8.55 1.92
CA TYR A 6 -4.84 7.44 2.22
C TYR A 6 -5.53 7.66 3.57
N ARG A 7 -6.74 7.16 3.72
CA ARG A 7 -7.42 7.22 5.02
C ARG A 7 -6.55 6.68 6.15
N GLY A 8 -6.42 7.47 7.20
CA GLY A 8 -5.61 7.14 8.37
C GLY A 8 -4.13 7.51 8.27
N ILE A 9 -3.71 8.22 7.21
CA ILE A 9 -2.35 8.67 6.94
C ILE A 9 -2.36 10.18 6.73
N GLY A 10 -1.27 10.86 7.07
CA GLY A 10 -1.06 12.29 6.83
C GLY A 10 -2.23 13.15 7.33
N LEU A 11 -2.74 14.02 6.46
CA LEU A 11 -3.89 14.89 6.74
C LEU A 11 -5.23 14.14 6.83
N SER A 12 -5.30 12.91 6.27
CA SER A 12 -6.47 12.03 6.36
C SER A 12 -6.49 11.16 7.63
N LYS A 13 -5.62 11.47 8.60
CA LYS A 13 -5.52 10.78 9.86
C LYS A 13 -6.63 11.25 10.82
N PRO A 14 -7.41 10.32 11.43
CA PRO A 14 -8.42 10.71 12.42
C PRO A 14 -7.78 11.16 13.73
N SER A 15 -8.49 11.98 14.49
CA SER A 15 -8.07 12.39 15.85
C SER A 15 -7.84 11.20 16.79
N LYS A 16 -8.54 10.08 16.56
CA LYS A 16 -8.42 8.84 17.32
C LYS A 16 -8.22 7.65 16.41
N MET A 17 -7.02 7.08 16.45
CA MET A 17 -6.65 5.91 15.62
C MET A 17 -7.27 4.60 16.13
N ARG A 18 -7.49 4.46 17.44
CA ARG A 18 -8.08 3.24 18.01
C ARG A 18 -9.47 3.00 17.45
N GLY A 19 -9.66 1.82 16.82
CA GLY A 19 -10.94 1.44 16.22
C GLY A 19 -11.17 1.99 14.80
N PHE A 20 -10.27 2.84 14.28
CA PHE A 20 -10.39 3.36 12.93
C PHE A 20 -10.16 2.25 11.89
N LYS A 21 -11.11 2.11 10.97
CA LYS A 21 -11.12 1.07 9.95
C LYS A 21 -10.43 1.54 8.67
N ALA A 22 -9.21 1.07 8.45
CA ALA A 22 -8.47 1.22 7.21
C ALA A 22 -7.58 0.00 6.98
N SER A 23 -7.25 -0.28 5.73
CA SER A 23 -6.32 -1.33 5.31
C SER A 23 -5.76 -0.99 3.94
N MET A 24 -4.67 -1.60 3.52
CA MET A 24 -4.14 -1.40 2.16
C MET A 24 -5.16 -1.80 1.09
N ARG A 25 -5.98 -2.80 1.36
CA ARG A 25 -7.08 -3.20 0.47
C ARG A 25 -8.14 -2.11 0.35
N ILE A 26 -8.51 -1.48 1.46
CA ILE A 26 -9.45 -0.34 1.45
C ILE A 26 -8.83 0.86 0.71
N TRP A 27 -7.53 1.12 0.88
CA TRP A 27 -6.83 2.16 0.12
C TRP A 27 -6.94 1.94 -1.40
N GLY A 28 -6.74 0.69 -1.86
CA GLY A 28 -6.85 0.36 -3.27
C GLY A 28 -8.28 0.34 -3.79
N THR A 29 -9.22 -0.29 -3.05
CA THR A 29 -10.58 -0.50 -3.54
C THR A 29 -11.52 0.68 -3.32
N GLN A 30 -11.26 1.55 -2.35
CA GLN A 30 -12.16 2.65 -2.01
C GLN A 30 -11.52 4.03 -2.15
N ASP A 31 -10.36 4.28 -1.51
CA ASP A 31 -9.74 5.62 -1.54
C ASP A 31 -9.24 5.94 -2.95
N TYR A 32 -8.59 4.97 -3.57
CA TYR A 32 -8.09 5.11 -4.94
C TYR A 32 -9.25 5.21 -5.95
N LYS A 33 -10.35 4.50 -5.73
CA LYS A 33 -11.56 4.64 -6.55
C LYS A 33 -12.12 6.06 -6.46
N ALA A 34 -12.30 6.58 -5.26
CA ALA A 34 -12.78 7.95 -5.06
C ALA A 34 -11.86 9.01 -5.72
N LEU A 35 -10.53 8.79 -5.65
CA LEU A 35 -9.56 9.64 -6.35
C LEU A 35 -9.73 9.56 -7.87
N SER A 36 -9.90 8.35 -8.42
CA SER A 36 -10.08 8.14 -9.85
C SER A 36 -11.37 8.83 -10.36
N GLU A 37 -12.46 8.71 -9.62
CA GLU A 37 -13.73 9.41 -9.91
C GLU A 37 -13.54 10.93 -9.87
N TYR A 38 -12.83 11.46 -8.89
CA TYR A 38 -12.49 12.87 -8.81
C TYR A 38 -11.67 13.34 -10.02
N ILE A 39 -10.67 12.57 -10.43
CA ILE A 39 -9.81 12.86 -11.60
C ILE A 39 -10.66 12.84 -12.87
N MET A 40 -11.50 11.84 -13.08
CA MET A 40 -12.36 11.73 -14.25
C MET A 40 -13.36 12.88 -14.33
N THR A 41 -13.84 13.36 -13.20
CA THR A 41 -14.82 14.47 -13.17
C THR A 41 -14.14 15.82 -13.44
N ASN A 42 -13.01 16.09 -12.80
CA ASN A 42 -12.42 17.44 -12.77
C ASN A 42 -11.32 17.66 -13.83
N PHE A 43 -10.72 16.57 -14.35
CA PHE A 43 -9.59 16.63 -15.27
C PHE A 43 -9.84 15.83 -16.57
N LYS A 44 -11.05 15.90 -17.11
CA LYS A 44 -11.50 15.10 -18.28
C LYS A 44 -10.56 15.19 -19.46
N ASN A 45 -10.12 16.40 -19.81
CA ASN A 45 -9.35 16.70 -21.02
C ASN A 45 -7.83 16.73 -20.77
N HIS A 46 -7.35 16.21 -19.64
CA HIS A 46 -5.93 16.19 -19.33
C HIS A 46 -5.34 14.80 -19.56
N HIS A 47 -4.12 14.75 -20.07
CA HIS A 47 -3.31 13.54 -20.02
C HIS A 47 -3.07 13.12 -18.57
N LYS A 48 -3.19 11.84 -18.29
CA LYS A 48 -3.15 11.29 -16.93
C LYS A 48 -2.02 10.28 -16.82
N PHE A 49 -1.08 10.57 -15.94
CA PHE A 49 0.02 9.68 -15.59
C PHE A 49 -0.05 9.39 -14.10
N CYS A 50 0.26 8.16 -13.72
CA CYS A 50 0.29 7.80 -12.31
C CYS A 50 1.70 7.44 -11.86
N LEU A 51 2.16 8.08 -10.78
CA LEU A 51 3.39 7.72 -10.09
C LEU A 51 3.03 7.00 -8.79
N GLY A 52 3.43 5.76 -8.66
CA GLY A 52 3.25 4.94 -7.46
C GLY A 52 4.59 4.61 -6.81
N HIS A 53 4.75 4.97 -5.54
CA HIS A 53 5.89 4.56 -4.73
C HIS A 53 5.50 3.39 -3.82
N SER A 54 6.30 2.33 -3.81
CA SER A 54 6.09 1.16 -2.93
C SER A 54 4.66 0.63 -3.00
N VAL A 55 3.89 0.68 -1.90
CA VAL A 55 2.48 0.27 -1.84
C VAL A 55 1.58 1.00 -2.84
N GLY A 56 1.91 2.23 -3.20
CA GLY A 56 1.16 3.02 -4.18
C GLY A 56 1.11 2.39 -5.57
N ALA A 57 2.13 1.62 -5.96
CA ALA A 57 2.11 0.83 -7.19
C ALA A 57 1.34 -0.50 -7.00
N LEU A 58 1.47 -1.14 -5.83
CA LEU A 58 0.83 -2.44 -5.57
C LEU A 58 -0.69 -2.35 -5.58
N ILE A 59 -1.28 -1.26 -5.07
CA ILE A 59 -2.74 -1.14 -4.95
C ILE A 59 -3.46 -0.75 -6.24
N LEU A 60 -2.73 -0.35 -7.30
CA LEU A 60 -3.34 0.04 -8.57
C LEU A 60 -4.20 -1.05 -9.19
N GLY A 61 -3.78 -2.31 -9.09
CA GLY A 61 -4.54 -3.45 -9.57
C GLY A 61 -5.78 -3.80 -8.74
N MET A 62 -6.03 -3.10 -7.63
CA MET A 62 -7.22 -3.31 -6.79
C MET A 62 -8.43 -2.49 -7.27
N ASN A 63 -8.27 -1.66 -8.30
CA ASN A 63 -9.31 -0.80 -8.83
C ASN A 63 -9.35 -0.88 -10.36
N GLU A 64 -10.54 -1.02 -10.92
CA GLU A 64 -10.76 -1.06 -12.37
C GLU A 64 -10.45 0.29 -13.05
N ASP A 65 -10.69 1.41 -12.35
CA ASP A 65 -10.49 2.76 -12.88
C ASP A 65 -9.01 3.12 -13.08
N SER A 66 -8.07 2.26 -12.70
CA SER A 66 -6.63 2.46 -13.01
C SER A 66 -6.35 2.51 -14.52
N GLN A 67 -7.30 2.09 -15.34
CA GLN A 67 -7.23 2.20 -16.80
C GLN A 67 -7.33 3.64 -17.32
N ILE A 68 -7.74 4.61 -16.50
CA ILE A 68 -7.77 6.04 -16.90
C ILE A 68 -6.38 6.63 -17.13
N PHE A 69 -5.33 6.01 -16.61
CA PHE A 69 -3.95 6.47 -16.77
C PHE A 69 -3.36 5.95 -18.07
N GLU A 70 -2.64 6.82 -18.76
CA GLU A 70 -1.97 6.50 -20.02
C GLU A 70 -0.67 5.73 -19.79
N LYS A 71 0.08 6.09 -18.74
CA LYS A 71 1.35 5.47 -18.37
C LYS A 71 1.54 5.48 -16.86
N PHE A 72 2.41 4.59 -16.40
CA PHE A 72 2.79 4.48 -15.00
C PHE A 72 4.27 4.77 -14.79
N VAL A 73 4.61 5.29 -13.62
CA VAL A 73 5.96 5.34 -13.08
C VAL A 73 5.94 4.67 -11.71
N PHE A 74 6.67 3.58 -11.56
CA PHE A 74 6.76 2.83 -10.31
C PHE A 74 8.13 3.00 -9.68
N VAL A 75 8.17 3.49 -8.44
CA VAL A 75 9.40 3.74 -7.71
C VAL A 75 9.48 2.83 -6.49
N GLY A 76 10.56 2.07 -6.37
CA GLY A 76 10.80 1.19 -5.23
C GLY A 76 9.72 0.14 -5.01
N THR A 77 9.03 -0.27 -6.07
CA THR A 77 8.02 -1.33 -6.03
C THR A 77 8.69 -2.68 -6.03
N GLN A 78 8.37 -3.51 -5.06
CA GLN A 78 9.00 -4.82 -4.88
C GLN A 78 8.02 -5.82 -4.28
N ASP A 79 8.31 -7.10 -4.47
CA ASP A 79 7.69 -8.16 -3.67
C ASP A 79 8.26 -8.11 -2.25
N ALA A 80 7.40 -7.75 -1.29
CA ALA A 80 7.81 -7.47 0.08
C ALA A 80 8.06 -8.75 0.93
N PHE A 81 8.09 -9.94 0.32
CA PHE A 81 8.30 -11.18 1.07
C PHE A 81 9.65 -11.21 1.79
N ILE A 82 9.63 -11.54 3.07
CA ILE A 82 10.83 -11.59 3.95
C ILE A 82 11.96 -12.46 3.39
N GLY A 83 11.62 -13.49 2.60
CA GLY A 83 12.60 -14.35 1.95
C GLY A 83 13.51 -13.63 0.94
N HIS A 84 13.12 -12.43 0.48
CA HIS A 84 13.91 -11.59 -0.43
C HIS A 84 14.81 -10.60 0.31
N LEU A 85 14.66 -10.46 1.64
CA LEU A 85 15.50 -9.60 2.44
C LEU A 85 16.87 -10.26 2.72
N PRO A 86 17.92 -9.46 2.95
CA PRO A 86 19.20 -9.96 3.46
C PRO A 86 19.02 -10.76 4.76
N LEU A 87 19.81 -11.81 4.94
CA LEU A 87 19.72 -12.66 6.14
C LEU A 87 19.87 -11.88 7.45
N SER A 88 20.72 -10.84 7.46
CA SER A 88 20.94 -9.95 8.60
C SER A 88 19.70 -9.18 9.04
N VAL A 89 18.77 -8.88 8.12
CA VAL A 89 17.55 -8.09 8.38
C VAL A 89 16.37 -8.96 8.77
N ARG A 90 16.36 -10.24 8.35
CA ARG A 90 15.22 -11.16 8.58
C ARG A 90 14.81 -11.31 10.03
N PRO A 91 15.73 -11.48 11.01
CA PRO A 91 15.34 -11.62 12.43
C PRO A 91 14.58 -10.40 12.93
N MET A 92 15.03 -9.18 12.59
CA MET A 92 14.36 -7.94 12.97
C MET A 92 12.98 -7.83 12.31
N ALA A 93 12.86 -8.19 11.03
CA ALA A 93 11.58 -8.21 10.33
C ALA A 93 10.62 -9.24 10.94
N LEU A 94 11.10 -10.43 11.33
CA LEU A 94 10.29 -11.44 12.02
C LEU A 94 9.78 -10.95 13.38
N LEU A 95 10.64 -10.32 14.18
CA LEU A 95 10.24 -9.73 15.47
C LEU A 95 9.23 -8.59 15.25
N GLY A 96 9.50 -7.70 14.31
CA GLY A 96 8.63 -6.56 13.99
C GLY A 96 7.24 -7.01 13.51
N PHE A 97 7.20 -7.74 12.42
CA PHE A 97 5.93 -8.16 11.82
C PHE A 97 5.30 -9.38 12.49
N GLY A 98 6.11 -10.26 13.08
CA GLY A 98 5.61 -11.44 13.80
C GLY A 98 5.03 -11.13 15.17
N ILE A 99 5.65 -10.23 15.93
CA ILE A 99 5.34 -9.96 17.34
C ILE A 99 4.90 -8.51 17.54
N ALA A 100 5.73 -7.52 17.18
CA ALA A 100 5.45 -6.12 17.52
C ALA A 100 4.15 -5.61 16.87
N VAL A 101 3.91 -5.89 15.58
CA VAL A 101 2.66 -5.50 14.90
C VAL A 101 1.43 -6.10 15.59
N PRO A 102 1.30 -7.42 15.82
CA PRO A 102 0.10 -7.96 16.47
C PRO A 102 -0.06 -7.48 17.92
N VAL A 103 1.02 -7.43 18.72
CA VAL A 103 0.94 -7.04 20.13
C VAL A 103 0.52 -5.57 20.26
N THR A 104 1.25 -4.65 19.65
CA THR A 104 0.94 -3.22 19.77
C THR A 104 -0.41 -2.87 19.15
N SER A 105 -0.74 -3.45 17.98
CA SER A 105 -2.04 -3.22 17.32
C SER A 105 -3.21 -3.78 18.13
N SER A 106 -3.01 -4.83 18.93
CA SER A 106 -4.06 -5.36 19.80
C SER A 106 -4.25 -4.51 21.03
N LEU A 107 -3.18 -4.02 21.65
CA LEU A 107 -3.21 -3.19 22.83
C LEU A 107 -3.68 -1.77 22.55
N LEU A 108 -3.12 -1.14 21.50
CA LEU A 108 -3.36 0.27 21.17
C LEU A 108 -4.53 0.47 20.19
N GLY A 109 -4.87 -0.56 19.41
CA GLY A 109 -5.84 -0.49 18.32
C GLY A 109 -5.30 0.09 17.01
N TYR A 110 -3.99 0.35 16.94
CA TYR A 110 -3.22 0.79 15.77
C TYR A 110 -1.76 0.38 15.93
N PHE A 111 -0.97 0.46 14.87
CA PHE A 111 0.48 0.17 14.92
C PHE A 111 1.27 1.47 15.06
N PRO A 112 2.02 1.69 16.15
CA PRO A 112 2.83 2.88 16.37
C PRO A 112 4.17 2.76 15.62
N ALA A 113 4.15 2.83 14.29
CA ALA A 113 5.32 2.60 13.44
C ALA A 113 6.49 3.56 13.75
N HIS A 114 6.18 4.78 14.23
CA HIS A 114 7.20 5.76 14.65
C HIS A 114 8.08 5.26 15.82
N TRP A 115 7.59 4.36 16.68
CA TRP A 115 8.41 3.76 17.74
C TRP A 115 9.53 2.87 17.20
N PHE A 116 9.38 2.42 15.95
CA PHE A 116 10.31 1.51 15.27
C PHE A 116 11.07 2.20 14.14
N GLY A 117 10.99 3.54 14.02
CA GLY A 117 11.63 4.28 12.93
C GLY A 117 11.02 4.04 11.54
N LEU A 118 9.78 3.51 11.48
CA LEU A 118 9.10 3.11 10.25
C LEU A 118 8.09 4.16 9.75
N GLY A 119 8.33 5.44 10.09
CA GLY A 119 7.46 6.55 9.71
C GLY A 119 6.29 6.75 10.67
N GLU A 120 5.16 7.20 10.18
CA GLU A 120 4.01 7.51 11.00
C GLU A 120 3.17 6.26 11.37
N SER A 121 2.35 6.40 12.42
CA SER A 121 1.48 5.33 12.89
C SER A 121 0.50 4.87 11.82
N LEU A 122 0.29 3.57 11.73
CA LEU A 122 -0.60 2.95 10.77
C LEU A 122 -1.91 2.47 11.42
N PRO A 123 -3.05 2.59 10.74
CA PRO A 123 -4.27 1.88 11.12
C PRO A 123 -4.01 0.38 11.30
N LYS A 124 -4.67 -0.24 12.26
CA LYS A 124 -4.50 -1.67 12.56
C LYS A 124 -4.60 -2.56 11.32
N GLY A 125 -5.61 -2.35 10.46
CA GLY A 125 -5.80 -3.16 9.25
C GLY A 125 -4.68 -2.99 8.23
N SER A 126 -4.15 -1.77 8.05
CA SER A 126 -3.02 -1.50 7.15
C SER A 126 -1.74 -2.18 7.65
N ALA A 127 -1.48 -2.15 8.97
CA ALA A 127 -0.35 -2.85 9.57
C ALA A 127 -0.46 -4.38 9.40
N TYR A 128 -1.66 -4.94 9.55
CA TYR A 128 -1.90 -6.37 9.31
C TYR A 128 -1.79 -6.77 7.84
N ASP A 129 -2.17 -5.90 6.91
CA ASP A 129 -1.95 -6.15 5.48
C ASP A 129 -0.45 -6.09 5.16
N TRP A 130 0.30 -5.14 5.72
CA TRP A 130 1.75 -5.11 5.60
C TRP A 130 2.41 -6.37 6.17
N ARG A 131 1.96 -6.82 7.34
CA ARG A 131 2.40 -8.09 7.92
C ARG A 131 2.15 -9.28 6.97
N LYS A 132 1.01 -9.31 6.28
CA LYS A 132 0.71 -10.35 5.29
C LYS A 132 1.67 -10.31 4.10
N LEU A 133 2.00 -9.12 3.60
CA LEU A 133 2.98 -8.95 2.53
C LEU A 133 4.34 -9.52 2.92
N ILE A 134 4.82 -9.17 4.12
CA ILE A 134 6.17 -9.55 4.60
C ILE A 134 6.27 -11.04 4.93
N LEU A 135 5.31 -11.59 5.68
CA LEU A 135 5.41 -12.94 6.24
C LEU A 135 4.84 -14.04 5.33
N ASN A 136 4.24 -13.71 4.20
CA ASN A 136 3.64 -14.70 3.33
C ASN A 136 4.37 -14.77 1.98
N ARG A 137 4.77 -15.98 1.56
CA ARG A 137 5.44 -16.19 0.28
C ARG A 137 4.65 -15.71 -0.94
N LYS A 138 3.31 -15.72 -0.86
CA LYS A 138 2.45 -15.16 -1.91
C LYS A 138 2.36 -13.65 -1.87
N SER A 139 2.89 -13.02 -0.82
CA SER A 139 2.99 -11.56 -0.64
C SER A 139 1.77 -10.79 -1.17
N THR A 140 1.93 -9.98 -2.20
CA THR A 140 0.86 -9.21 -2.84
C THR A 140 -0.34 -10.08 -3.24
N GLY A 141 -0.11 -11.27 -3.81
CA GLY A 141 -1.17 -12.20 -4.16
C GLY A 141 -2.05 -12.63 -2.97
N LYS A 142 -1.50 -12.58 -1.73
CA LYS A 142 -2.30 -12.85 -0.53
C LYS A 142 -3.28 -11.72 -0.19
N LEU A 143 -2.96 -10.48 -0.54
CA LEU A 143 -3.90 -9.35 -0.40
C LEU A 143 -4.95 -9.38 -1.50
N PHE A 144 -4.54 -9.61 -2.74
CA PHE A 144 -5.45 -9.67 -3.88
C PHE A 144 -6.48 -10.81 -3.75
N ALA A 145 -6.12 -11.92 -3.14
CA ALA A 145 -7.07 -12.98 -2.83
C ALA A 145 -8.16 -12.59 -1.79
N GLN A 146 -8.09 -11.41 -1.20
CA GLN A 146 -9.03 -10.91 -0.19
C GLN A 146 -9.84 -9.67 -0.65
N ILE A 147 -9.72 -9.29 -1.90
CA ILE A 147 -10.58 -8.30 -2.56
C ILE A 147 -11.52 -9.01 -3.53
N GLU A 148 -12.58 -8.33 -3.92
CA GLU A 148 -13.63 -8.91 -4.77
C GLU A 148 -13.08 -9.30 -6.15
N LYS A 149 -12.26 -8.43 -6.75
CA LYS A 149 -11.70 -8.64 -8.07
C LYS A 149 -10.28 -8.11 -8.18
N ASP A 150 -9.42 -8.89 -8.81
CA ASP A 150 -8.06 -8.51 -9.19
C ASP A 150 -8.07 -7.94 -10.60
N HIS A 151 -7.80 -6.64 -10.71
CA HIS A 151 -7.74 -5.90 -11.97
C HIS A 151 -6.30 -5.76 -12.51
N SER A 152 -5.28 -6.27 -11.80
CA SER A 152 -3.87 -6.09 -12.19
C SER A 152 -3.57 -6.64 -13.58
N LYS A 153 -4.26 -7.73 -13.97
CA LYS A 153 -4.09 -8.35 -15.30
C LYS A 153 -4.70 -7.56 -16.45
N SER A 154 -5.56 -6.58 -16.17
CA SER A 154 -6.16 -5.70 -17.16
C SER A 154 -5.39 -4.40 -17.38
N LEU A 155 -4.30 -4.17 -16.64
CA LEU A 155 -3.42 -3.03 -16.79
C LEU A 155 -2.37 -3.35 -17.85
N HIS A 156 -2.48 -2.70 -19.02
CA HIS A 156 -1.59 -2.94 -20.18
C HIS A 156 -0.77 -1.70 -20.55
N GLN A 157 -0.87 -0.63 -19.77
CA GLN A 157 -0.16 0.62 -20.01
C GLN A 157 1.35 0.43 -19.83
N GLU A 158 2.12 1.17 -20.60
CA GLU A 158 3.58 1.24 -20.40
C GLU A 158 3.91 1.70 -18.99
N ALA A 159 4.87 1.03 -18.36
CA ALA A 159 5.35 1.37 -17.04
C ALA A 159 6.87 1.54 -17.01
N LEU A 160 7.32 2.69 -16.49
CA LEU A 160 8.71 2.90 -16.12
C LEU A 160 8.89 2.41 -14.67
N VAL A 161 9.78 1.44 -14.47
CA VAL A 161 10.09 0.92 -13.13
C VAL A 161 11.46 1.41 -12.69
N ILE A 162 11.51 2.13 -11.58
CA ILE A 162 12.73 2.68 -11.00
C ILE A 162 13.01 1.91 -9.69
N TYR A 163 14.16 1.28 -9.60
CA TYR A 163 14.61 0.53 -8.43
C TYR A 163 16.09 0.77 -8.17
N ALA A 164 16.53 0.56 -6.93
CA ALA A 164 17.94 0.62 -6.59
C ALA A 164 18.61 -0.73 -6.90
N GLU A 165 19.68 -0.72 -7.69
CA GLU A 165 20.56 -1.87 -7.77
C GLU A 165 21.32 -2.05 -6.44
N ARG A 166 21.51 -3.31 -6.06
CA ARG A 166 22.43 -3.61 -4.95
C ARG A 166 23.85 -3.32 -5.40
N SER A 167 24.47 -2.31 -4.81
CA SER A 167 25.92 -2.13 -4.85
C SER A 167 26.60 -3.13 -3.90
#